data_436a39bbb96aa80b5b2478fc3425325d
#
_entry.id   436a39bbb96aa80b5b2478fc3425325d
#
_cell.length_a   1.000
_cell.length_b   1.000
_cell.length_c   1.000
_cell.angle_alpha   90.00
_cell.angle_beta   90.00
_cell.angle_gamma   90.00
#
_symmetry.space_group_name_H-M   'P 1'
#
loop_
_entity.id
_entity.type
_entity.pdbx_description
1 polymer ?
#
loop_
_entity_poly.entity_id
_entity_poly.type
_entity_poly.pdbx_seq_one_letter_code
_entity_poly.pdbx_strand_id
1 'polypeptide(L)'
;MATAAPHQMRELATEFPTVPAWRVGLVGVVALVLGYGAVWGYERWRFEEFPGYLQARSQLVVAGREAILESLHIPAGAEVLEGAPLAQLADLELERRLREQRLDVETRERDLAHLEAARDSRIAQEVLELEDRIFDTRMRAAEFRRRVEAVTAPPFATHRWPTLAHPRREMPWWTPEPAPWRMDFSAKSKIQQMVNEVPAPVDPQKGHNQRLDPASAVVPDQWCEQRIAELERRIDEIPEKVSRSMRIDTEQARLQFSRQELSLLEREQSKLTVRAQGQGRLGLYLKQAGERVTAQEPLVQLFDEDCPFLLVQIPSERVADFTPGTELELVFPGDRCGWGRVGEIPPQTSQATGTNGALGTTLVDVHVIPMGGLWPELPFGSQVVVRRPR
;
A
#
# COMPACT_ATOMS: atom_id res chain seq x y z
N MET A 1 -40.04 -35.60 -124.11
CA MET A 1 -41.33 -35.81 -123.44
C MET A 1 -41.10 -36.96 -122.46
N ALA A 2 -40.93 -36.72 -121.18
CA ALA A 2 -40.91 -37.68 -120.14
C ALA A 2 -41.40 -37.07 -118.87
N THR A 3 -42.56 -37.53 -118.42
CA THR A 3 -43.32 -37.06 -117.27
C THR A 3 -42.70 -37.63 -115.98
N ALA A 4 -42.26 -36.73 -115.07
CA ALA A 4 -41.78 -37.19 -113.76
C ALA A 4 -42.92 -37.38 -112.78
N ALA A 5 -42.93 -38.47 -112.08
CA ALA A 5 -43.88 -38.85 -110.99
C ALA A 5 -43.50 -38.19 -109.68
N PRO A 6 -44.42 -37.75 -108.83
CA PRO A 6 -44.13 -37.13 -107.53
C PRO A 6 -43.81 -38.19 -106.48
N HIS A 7 -42.70 -38.01 -105.80
CA HIS A 7 -42.31 -38.75 -104.59
C HIS A 7 -43.22 -38.39 -103.41
N GLN A 8 -43.96 -39.36 -102.89
CA GLN A 8 -44.68 -39.32 -101.65
C GLN A 8 -43.68 -39.30 -100.48
N MET A 9 -43.48 -38.18 -99.80
CA MET A 9 -42.88 -38.10 -98.45
C MET A 9 -43.83 -38.72 -97.46
N ARG A 10 -43.50 -39.89 -96.98
CA ARG A 10 -44.16 -40.52 -95.84
C ARG A 10 -43.73 -39.86 -94.62
N GLU A 11 -44.56 -38.97 -94.05
CA GLU A 11 -44.36 -38.42 -92.68
C GLU A 11 -44.46 -39.55 -91.66
N LEU A 12 -43.31 -39.90 -91.09
CA LEU A 12 -43.24 -40.68 -89.85
C LEU A 12 -43.57 -39.79 -88.69
N ALA A 13 -44.86 -39.70 -88.41
CA ALA A 13 -45.32 -39.11 -87.13
C ALA A 13 -44.92 -40.08 -86.03
N THR A 14 -43.81 -39.76 -85.32
CA THR A 14 -43.45 -40.43 -84.07
C THR A 14 -44.46 -39.97 -83.05
N GLU A 15 -45.42 -40.84 -82.76
CA GLU A 15 -46.32 -40.70 -81.59
C GLU A 15 -45.45 -40.83 -80.31
N PHE A 16 -45.13 -39.71 -79.71
CA PHE A 16 -44.54 -39.71 -78.35
C PHE A 16 -45.66 -40.12 -77.37
N PRO A 17 -45.42 -41.19 -76.59
CA PRO A 17 -46.40 -41.60 -75.57
C PRO A 17 -46.64 -40.43 -74.61
N THR A 18 -47.85 -39.94 -74.50
CA THR A 18 -48.25 -38.94 -73.55
C THR A 18 -48.12 -39.45 -72.15
N VAL A 19 -47.00 -39.10 -71.52
CA VAL A 19 -46.72 -39.40 -70.08
C VAL A 19 -47.71 -38.57 -69.25
N PRO A 20 -48.57 -39.15 -68.43
CA PRO A 20 -49.51 -38.40 -67.61
C PRO A 20 -48.76 -37.41 -66.69
N ALA A 21 -49.20 -36.13 -66.67
CA ALA A 21 -48.56 -35.00 -65.98
C ALA A 21 -48.24 -35.33 -64.51
N TRP A 22 -49.03 -36.14 -63.85
CA TRP A 22 -48.77 -36.49 -62.44
C TRP A 22 -47.51 -37.35 -62.26
N ARG A 23 -47.14 -38.18 -63.25
CA ARG A 23 -45.91 -38.97 -63.21
C ARG A 23 -44.68 -38.08 -63.40
N VAL A 24 -44.73 -37.06 -64.22
CA VAL A 24 -43.66 -36.07 -64.37
C VAL A 24 -43.47 -35.26 -63.10
N GLY A 25 -44.61 -34.87 -62.47
CA GLY A 25 -44.60 -34.23 -61.19
C GLY A 25 -44.02 -35.11 -60.09
N LEU A 26 -44.34 -36.38 -60.04
CA LEU A 26 -43.83 -37.33 -59.06
C LEU A 26 -42.32 -37.56 -59.23
N VAL A 27 -41.87 -37.74 -60.48
CA VAL A 27 -40.37 -37.84 -60.74
C VAL A 27 -39.64 -36.60 -60.37
N GLY A 28 -40.22 -35.38 -60.61
CA GLY A 28 -39.68 -34.09 -60.20
C GLY A 28 -39.52 -34.03 -58.67
N VAL A 29 -40.55 -34.37 -57.92
CA VAL A 29 -40.50 -34.39 -56.45
C VAL A 29 -39.45 -35.40 -55.92
N VAL A 30 -39.41 -36.61 -56.47
CA VAL A 30 -38.44 -37.59 -56.08
C VAL A 30 -37.01 -37.15 -56.40
N ALA A 31 -36.79 -36.57 -57.57
CA ALA A 31 -35.47 -36.00 -57.93
C ALA A 31 -35.02 -34.85 -56.98
N LEU A 32 -35.99 -34.02 -56.58
CA LEU A 32 -35.74 -32.90 -55.67
C LEU A 32 -35.40 -33.43 -54.25
N VAL A 33 -36.14 -34.43 -53.75
CA VAL A 33 -35.87 -35.06 -52.44
C VAL A 33 -34.53 -35.79 -52.45
N LEU A 34 -34.21 -36.53 -53.54
CA LEU A 34 -32.93 -37.22 -53.67
C LEU A 34 -31.77 -36.21 -53.83
N GLY A 35 -31.98 -35.13 -54.59
CA GLY A 35 -30.98 -34.06 -54.71
C GLY A 35 -30.70 -33.37 -53.39
N TYR A 36 -31.78 -33.01 -52.67
CA TYR A 36 -31.63 -32.43 -51.33
C TYR A 36 -30.97 -33.40 -50.36
N GLY A 37 -31.40 -34.66 -50.34
CA GLY A 37 -30.81 -35.72 -49.51
C GLY A 37 -29.33 -35.96 -49.83
N ALA A 38 -28.96 -35.92 -51.12
CA ALA A 38 -27.58 -36.09 -51.56
C ALA A 38 -26.69 -34.86 -51.13
N VAL A 39 -27.21 -33.66 -51.26
CA VAL A 39 -26.51 -32.45 -50.79
C VAL A 39 -26.35 -32.47 -49.27
N TRP A 40 -27.43 -32.74 -48.54
CA TRP A 40 -27.39 -32.83 -47.06
C TRP A 40 -26.46 -33.96 -46.58
N GLY A 41 -26.51 -35.15 -47.25
CA GLY A 41 -25.62 -36.26 -46.94
C GLY A 41 -24.16 -35.97 -47.25
N TYR A 42 -23.91 -35.24 -48.36
CA TYR A 42 -22.57 -34.82 -48.75
C TYR A 42 -21.99 -33.79 -47.78
N GLU A 43 -22.76 -32.80 -47.35
CA GLU A 43 -22.31 -31.82 -46.32
C GLU A 43 -21.99 -32.51 -45.01
N ARG A 44 -22.88 -33.41 -44.55
CA ARG A 44 -22.66 -34.18 -43.29
C ARG A 44 -21.48 -35.13 -43.39
N TRP A 45 -21.18 -35.66 -44.56
CA TRP A 45 -20.03 -36.55 -44.78
C TRP A 45 -18.74 -35.76 -44.97
N ARG A 46 -18.82 -34.53 -45.49
CA ARG A 46 -17.67 -33.69 -45.79
C ARG A 46 -17.04 -33.06 -44.54
N PHE A 47 -17.84 -32.77 -43.52
CA PHE A 47 -17.37 -32.10 -42.31
C PHE A 47 -17.55 -33.00 -41.09
N GLU A 48 -16.53 -33.00 -40.23
CA GLU A 48 -16.63 -33.53 -38.87
C GLU A 48 -16.92 -32.38 -37.93
N GLU A 49 -17.96 -32.55 -37.09
CA GLU A 49 -18.42 -31.52 -36.15
C GLU A 49 -17.96 -31.87 -34.73
N PHE A 50 -17.35 -30.90 -34.05
CA PHE A 50 -16.91 -31.04 -32.68
C PHE A 50 -17.52 -29.90 -31.83
N PRO A 51 -17.92 -30.19 -30.59
CA PRO A 51 -18.37 -29.16 -29.69
C PRO A 51 -17.18 -28.34 -29.20
N GLY A 52 -17.30 -27.02 -29.29
CA GLY A 52 -16.36 -26.05 -28.71
C GLY A 52 -17.09 -25.09 -27.80
N TYR A 53 -16.36 -24.54 -26.85
CA TYR A 53 -16.88 -23.54 -25.91
C TYR A 53 -16.03 -22.28 -25.99
N LEU A 54 -16.70 -21.15 -26.19
CA LEU A 54 -16.05 -19.86 -26.19
C LEU A 54 -15.53 -19.54 -24.79
N GLN A 55 -14.24 -19.29 -24.67
CA GLN A 55 -13.59 -18.95 -23.42
C GLN A 55 -12.70 -17.72 -23.60
N ALA A 56 -12.36 -17.07 -22.49
CA ALA A 56 -11.33 -16.05 -22.42
C ALA A 56 -10.36 -16.41 -21.29
N ARG A 57 -9.18 -15.84 -21.36
CA ARG A 57 -8.26 -15.94 -20.23
C ARG A 57 -8.94 -15.31 -19.01
N SER A 58 -8.98 -16.04 -17.93
CA SER A 58 -9.66 -15.57 -16.74
C SER A 58 -8.73 -15.59 -15.54
N GLN A 59 -8.92 -14.60 -14.66
CA GLN A 59 -8.25 -14.50 -13.39
C GLN A 59 -9.28 -14.56 -12.27
N LEU A 60 -9.00 -15.35 -11.24
CA LEU A 60 -9.83 -15.39 -10.04
C LEU A 60 -9.42 -14.27 -9.11
N VAL A 61 -10.35 -13.38 -8.84
CA VAL A 61 -10.17 -12.35 -7.80
C VAL A 61 -10.56 -12.96 -6.47
N VAL A 62 -9.60 -13.04 -5.56
CA VAL A 62 -9.75 -13.71 -4.26
C VAL A 62 -9.79 -12.69 -3.12
N ALA A 63 -10.43 -13.09 -2.01
CA ALA A 63 -10.39 -12.30 -0.78
C ALA A 63 -8.98 -12.32 -0.18
N GLY A 64 -8.43 -11.16 0.11
CA GLY A 64 -7.09 -11.04 0.72
C GLY A 64 -7.04 -11.47 2.18
N ARG A 65 -8.20 -11.59 2.83
CA ARG A 65 -8.34 -11.86 4.25
C ARG A 65 -9.74 -12.44 4.56
N GLU A 66 -9.84 -13.12 5.70
CA GLU A 66 -11.13 -13.52 6.24
C GLU A 66 -11.90 -12.29 6.77
N ALA A 67 -13.13 -12.10 6.26
CA ALA A 67 -13.97 -10.96 6.61
C ALA A 67 -15.44 -11.20 6.17
N ILE A 68 -16.31 -10.23 6.36
CA ILE A 68 -17.67 -10.23 5.85
C ILE A 68 -17.71 -9.34 4.61
N LEU A 69 -18.32 -9.82 3.53
CA LEU A 69 -18.52 -9.03 2.32
C LEU A 69 -19.57 -7.94 2.59
N GLU A 70 -19.14 -6.70 2.71
CA GLU A 70 -20.02 -5.57 3.05
C GLU A 70 -20.81 -5.09 1.83
N SER A 71 -20.11 -4.84 0.73
CA SER A 71 -20.72 -4.31 -0.49
C SER A 71 -19.92 -4.69 -1.74
N LEU A 72 -20.65 -4.73 -2.86
CA LEU A 72 -20.12 -4.89 -4.21
C LEU A 72 -20.23 -3.54 -4.91
N HIS A 73 -19.12 -3.03 -5.43
CA HIS A 73 -19.07 -1.72 -6.05
C HIS A 73 -19.44 -1.73 -7.53
N ILE A 74 -19.10 -2.83 -8.22
CA ILE A 74 -19.26 -2.95 -9.65
C ILE A 74 -20.19 -4.14 -9.94
N PRO A 75 -21.21 -3.99 -10.80
CA PRO A 75 -22.12 -5.09 -11.13
C PRO A 75 -21.43 -6.15 -12.01
N ALA A 76 -21.92 -7.39 -11.94
CA ALA A 76 -21.49 -8.44 -12.84
C ALA A 76 -21.71 -8.06 -14.31
N GLY A 77 -20.79 -8.43 -15.19
CA GLY A 77 -20.84 -8.11 -16.62
C GLY A 77 -20.26 -6.74 -17.00
N ALA A 78 -19.87 -5.90 -16.04
CA ALA A 78 -19.27 -4.61 -16.32
C ALA A 78 -17.76 -4.74 -16.68
N GLU A 79 -17.28 -3.81 -17.49
CA GLU A 79 -15.86 -3.66 -17.79
C GLU A 79 -15.14 -3.00 -16.61
N VAL A 80 -13.92 -3.47 -16.34
CA VAL A 80 -13.12 -3.03 -15.20
C VAL A 80 -11.69 -2.79 -15.61
N LEU A 81 -11.12 -1.71 -15.11
CA LEU A 81 -9.70 -1.39 -15.26
C LEU A 81 -8.89 -2.00 -14.11
N GLU A 82 -7.61 -2.22 -14.35
CA GLU A 82 -6.68 -2.66 -13.31
C GLU A 82 -6.70 -1.71 -12.10
N GLY A 83 -6.73 -2.26 -10.91
CA GLY A 83 -6.77 -1.52 -9.64
C GLY A 83 -8.14 -0.99 -9.23
N ALA A 84 -9.18 -1.11 -10.06
CA ALA A 84 -10.53 -0.66 -9.70
C ALA A 84 -11.06 -1.43 -8.47
N PRO A 85 -11.74 -0.76 -7.52
CA PRO A 85 -12.32 -1.41 -6.36
C PRO A 85 -13.56 -2.21 -6.78
N LEU A 86 -13.55 -3.51 -6.51
CA LEU A 86 -14.64 -4.44 -6.86
C LEU A 86 -15.61 -4.67 -5.71
N ALA A 87 -15.05 -4.88 -4.53
CA ALA A 87 -15.81 -5.22 -3.34
C ALA A 87 -15.16 -4.65 -2.09
N GLN A 88 -15.98 -4.35 -1.09
CA GLN A 88 -15.54 -3.94 0.23
C GLN A 88 -15.84 -5.07 1.23
N LEU A 89 -14.81 -5.41 2.01
CA LEU A 89 -14.91 -6.34 3.10
C LEU A 89 -14.94 -5.58 4.42
N ALA A 90 -15.68 -6.09 5.41
CA ALA A 90 -15.75 -5.56 6.77
C ALA A 90 -15.16 -6.55 7.76
N ASP A 91 -14.23 -6.08 8.60
CA ASP A 91 -13.67 -6.83 9.72
C ASP A 91 -13.72 -5.93 10.97
N LEU A 92 -14.77 -6.10 11.76
CA LEU A 92 -15.00 -5.31 12.98
C LEU A 92 -13.88 -5.47 14.02
N GLU A 93 -13.26 -6.65 14.06
CA GLU A 93 -12.18 -6.91 14.99
C GLU A 93 -10.90 -6.14 14.58
N LEU A 94 -10.58 -6.12 13.29
CA LEU A 94 -9.48 -5.33 12.77
C LEU A 94 -9.70 -3.84 12.99
N GLU A 95 -10.92 -3.34 12.74
CA GLU A 95 -11.25 -1.94 12.98
C GLU A 95 -11.14 -1.56 14.46
N ARG A 96 -11.52 -2.47 15.36
CA ARG A 96 -11.35 -2.27 16.81
C ARG A 96 -9.87 -2.18 17.15
N ARG A 97 -9.06 -3.13 16.69
CA ARG A 97 -7.60 -3.15 16.93
C ARG A 97 -6.92 -1.91 16.36
N LEU A 98 -7.30 -1.47 15.17
CA LEU A 98 -6.78 -0.24 14.59
C LEU A 98 -7.09 0.99 15.44
N ARG A 99 -8.31 1.10 15.96
CA ARG A 99 -8.69 2.21 16.85
C ARG A 99 -7.91 2.17 18.14
N GLU A 100 -7.78 1.00 18.77
CA GLU A 100 -7.01 0.80 19.98
C GLU A 100 -5.53 1.16 19.77
N GLN A 101 -4.95 0.70 18.68
CA GLN A 101 -3.54 0.98 18.35
C GLN A 101 -3.29 2.46 18.04
N ARG A 102 -4.21 3.13 17.35
CA ARG A 102 -4.12 4.58 17.10
C ARG A 102 -4.14 5.37 18.40
N LEU A 103 -5.01 4.99 19.33
CA LEU A 103 -5.07 5.62 20.66
C LEU A 103 -3.80 5.35 21.47
N ASP A 104 -3.22 4.14 21.40
CA ASP A 104 -1.94 3.83 22.06
C ASP A 104 -0.81 4.70 21.52
N VAL A 105 -0.69 4.83 20.18
CA VAL A 105 0.31 5.71 19.55
C VAL A 105 0.12 7.16 19.99
N GLU A 106 -1.12 7.67 19.95
CA GLU A 106 -1.42 9.06 20.34
C GLU A 106 -1.10 9.31 21.84
N THR A 107 -1.40 8.35 22.70
CA THR A 107 -1.09 8.43 24.13
C THR A 107 0.42 8.48 24.35
N ARG A 108 1.17 7.58 23.71
CA ARG A 108 2.65 7.56 23.81
C ARG A 108 3.30 8.81 23.23
N GLU A 109 2.73 9.39 22.18
CA GLU A 109 3.21 10.66 21.64
C GLU A 109 3.05 11.80 22.64
N ARG A 110 1.90 11.86 23.33
CA ARG A 110 1.67 12.85 24.39
C ARG A 110 2.60 12.63 25.59
N ASP A 111 2.77 11.39 26.02
CA ASP A 111 3.66 11.03 27.12
C ASP A 111 5.12 11.41 26.79
N LEU A 112 5.57 11.12 25.57
CA LEU A 112 6.90 11.51 25.12
C LEU A 112 7.07 13.03 25.09
N ALA A 113 6.11 13.77 24.56
CA ALA A 113 6.14 15.23 24.54
C ALA A 113 6.20 15.81 25.97
N HIS A 114 5.46 15.21 26.90
CA HIS A 114 5.50 15.61 28.31
C HIS A 114 6.88 15.31 28.94
N LEU A 115 7.47 14.15 28.65
CA LEU A 115 8.80 13.81 29.15
C LEU A 115 9.88 14.73 28.55
N GLU A 116 9.78 15.07 27.27
CA GLU A 116 10.67 16.02 26.60
C GLU A 116 10.58 17.42 27.21
N ALA A 117 9.36 17.92 27.45
CA ALA A 117 9.15 19.20 28.14
C ALA A 117 9.70 19.20 29.57
N ALA A 118 9.49 18.11 30.31
CA ALA A 118 10.04 17.93 31.65
C ALA A 118 11.58 17.85 31.62
N ARG A 119 12.18 17.19 30.63
CA ARG A 119 13.62 17.15 30.40
C ARG A 119 14.18 18.55 30.19
N ASP A 120 13.56 19.31 29.30
CA ASP A 120 14.04 20.66 28.95
C ASP A 120 13.95 21.59 30.15
N SER A 121 12.88 21.50 30.93
CA SER A 121 12.75 22.26 32.17
C SER A 121 13.83 21.90 33.19
N ARG A 122 14.13 20.59 33.34
CA ARG A 122 15.16 20.13 34.27
C ARG A 122 16.57 20.53 33.82
N ILE A 123 16.85 20.44 32.52
CA ILE A 123 18.11 20.92 31.93
C ILE A 123 18.27 22.41 32.22
N ALA A 124 17.23 23.20 31.95
CA ALA A 124 17.27 24.64 32.21
C ALA A 124 17.54 24.97 33.69
N GLN A 125 16.92 24.24 34.62
CA GLN A 125 17.18 24.41 36.07
C GLN A 125 18.60 24.02 36.44
N GLU A 126 19.12 22.88 36.04
CA GLU A 126 20.48 22.43 36.36
C GLU A 126 21.55 23.34 35.73
N VAL A 127 21.30 23.83 34.49
CA VAL A 127 22.19 24.81 33.84
C VAL A 127 22.21 26.11 34.61
N LEU A 128 21.06 26.65 34.99
CA LEU A 128 20.96 27.89 35.76
C LEU A 128 21.72 27.80 37.08
N GLU A 129 21.58 26.67 37.81
CA GLU A 129 22.31 26.45 39.05
C GLU A 129 23.82 26.43 38.83
N LEU A 130 24.31 25.86 37.73
CA LEU A 130 25.75 25.87 37.43
C LEU A 130 26.24 27.23 36.95
N GLU A 131 25.43 27.96 36.17
CA GLU A 131 25.75 29.34 35.77
C GLU A 131 25.86 30.28 36.99
N ASP A 132 24.97 30.15 37.97
CA ASP A 132 25.05 30.88 39.23
C ASP A 132 26.37 30.58 39.98
N ARG A 133 26.76 29.29 40.02
CA ARG A 133 28.03 28.88 40.63
C ARG A 133 29.25 29.38 39.85
N ILE A 134 29.18 29.42 38.53
CA ILE A 134 30.22 30.04 37.69
C ILE A 134 30.32 31.53 37.96
N PHE A 135 29.16 32.21 38.03
CA PHE A 135 29.11 33.65 38.35
C PHE A 135 29.74 33.91 39.72
N ASP A 136 29.35 33.20 40.76
CA ASP A 136 29.94 33.30 42.10
C ASP A 136 31.46 33.08 42.10
N THR A 137 31.93 32.08 41.34
CA THR A 137 33.36 31.79 41.21
C THR A 137 34.09 32.93 40.51
N ARG A 138 33.53 33.51 39.45
CA ARG A 138 34.07 34.67 38.74
C ARG A 138 34.10 35.91 39.64
N MET A 139 33.06 36.14 40.42
CA MET A 139 33.04 37.26 41.37
C MET A 139 34.11 37.12 42.43
N ARG A 140 34.31 35.93 43.01
CA ARG A 140 35.38 35.65 43.97
C ARG A 140 36.78 35.85 43.36
N ALA A 141 36.96 35.40 42.12
CA ALA A 141 38.21 35.63 41.39
C ALA A 141 38.48 37.13 41.18
N ALA A 142 37.47 37.89 40.78
CA ALA A 142 37.57 39.33 40.59
C ALA A 142 37.86 40.09 41.91
N GLU A 143 37.20 39.71 43.01
CA GLU A 143 37.52 40.28 44.34
C GLU A 143 38.94 39.97 44.77
N PHE A 144 39.39 38.73 44.47
CA PHE A 144 40.75 38.31 44.79
C PHE A 144 41.77 39.14 43.99
N ARG A 145 41.58 39.31 42.69
CA ARG A 145 42.42 40.16 41.83
C ARG A 145 42.50 41.61 42.37
N ARG A 146 41.35 42.19 42.72
CA ARG A 146 41.31 43.58 43.34
C ARG A 146 42.11 43.67 44.64
N ARG A 147 42.02 42.62 45.49
CA ARG A 147 42.81 42.60 46.73
C ARG A 147 44.31 42.49 46.45
N VAL A 148 44.70 41.73 45.48
CA VAL A 148 46.10 41.58 45.05
C VAL A 148 46.62 42.88 44.47
N GLU A 149 45.84 43.53 43.60
CA GLU A 149 46.13 44.83 43.01
C GLU A 149 46.28 45.93 44.11
N ALA A 150 45.39 45.93 45.11
CA ALA A 150 45.44 46.86 46.22
C ALA A 150 46.68 46.63 47.09
N VAL A 151 47.19 45.41 47.22
CA VAL A 151 48.38 45.10 47.98
C VAL A 151 49.68 45.37 47.20
N THR A 152 49.63 45.18 45.87
CA THR A 152 50.77 45.34 44.95
C THR A 152 50.90 46.79 44.47
N ALA A 153 49.82 47.61 44.59
CA ALA A 153 49.90 49.00 44.25
C ALA A 153 50.99 49.71 45.10
N PRO A 154 51.95 50.37 44.48
CA PRO A 154 53.00 51.04 45.24
C PRO A 154 52.34 52.13 46.16
N PRO A 155 52.81 52.20 47.44
CA PRO A 155 52.26 53.20 48.35
C PRO A 155 52.75 54.58 47.94
N PHE A 156 52.21 55.15 46.88
CA PHE A 156 52.47 56.56 46.57
C PHE A 156 51.70 57.11 45.41
N ALA A 157 50.76 57.88 45.69
CA ALA A 157 50.68 59.29 45.27
C ALA A 157 49.53 59.90 46.07
N THR A 158 49.91 60.61 47.12
CA THR A 158 49.02 61.56 47.72
C THR A 158 48.67 62.63 46.67
N HIS A 159 47.82 62.20 45.69
CA HIS A 159 47.17 63.22 44.87
C HIS A 159 46.11 63.91 45.72
N ARG A 160 46.53 65.15 46.15
CA ARG A 160 45.64 66.17 46.63
C ARG A 160 44.43 66.20 45.67
N TRP A 161 43.30 65.67 46.13
CA TRP A 161 42.04 65.85 45.40
C TRP A 161 41.70 67.33 45.37
N PRO A 162 41.53 68.02 44.25
CA PRO A 162 40.92 69.31 44.21
C PRO A 162 39.50 69.15 44.71
N THR A 163 39.18 69.93 45.77
CA THR A 163 37.85 70.05 46.34
C THR A 163 36.92 70.62 45.26
N LEU A 164 36.32 69.75 44.46
CA LEU A 164 35.25 70.14 43.55
C LEU A 164 33.97 70.29 44.34
N ALA A 165 33.63 71.61 44.54
CA ALA A 165 32.32 71.98 45.04
C ALA A 165 31.23 71.33 44.25
N HIS A 166 30.47 70.44 44.90
CA HIS A 166 29.30 69.82 44.28
C HIS A 166 28.21 70.86 44.04
N PRO A 167 27.77 71.12 42.82
CA PRO A 167 26.49 71.77 42.62
C PRO A 167 25.41 70.75 43.02
N ARG A 168 24.63 71.14 44.02
CA ARG A 168 23.39 70.39 44.39
C ARG A 168 22.49 70.37 43.19
N ARG A 169 22.48 69.24 42.49
CA ARG A 169 21.49 68.90 41.43
C ARG A 169 20.33 68.20 42.14
N GLU A 170 19.24 68.92 42.30
CA GLU A 170 17.95 68.32 42.70
C GLU A 170 17.55 67.24 41.73
N MET A 171 17.53 65.98 42.17
CA MET A 171 16.96 64.88 41.38
C MET A 171 15.44 64.89 41.55
N PRO A 172 14.69 64.89 40.49
CA PRO A 172 13.24 64.70 40.57
C PRO A 172 12.92 63.34 41.12
N TRP A 173 12.09 63.33 42.12
CA TRP A 173 11.52 62.26 42.88
C TRP A 173 10.83 61.25 41.96
N TRP A 174 11.37 60.04 41.86
CA TRP A 174 10.70 58.86 41.32
C TRP A 174 10.24 58.01 42.49
N THR A 175 8.96 58.03 42.76
CA THR A 175 8.33 57.06 43.67
C THR A 175 7.94 55.82 42.88
N PRO A 176 8.53 54.66 43.13
CA PRO A 176 8.00 53.44 42.55
C PRO A 176 6.73 53.04 43.31
N GLU A 177 5.62 52.92 42.58
CA GLU A 177 4.40 52.27 43.11
C GLU A 177 4.70 50.83 43.56
N PRO A 178 4.17 50.42 44.72
CA PRO A 178 4.36 49.05 45.19
C PRO A 178 3.49 48.09 44.39
N ALA A 179 4.15 47.26 43.58
CA ALA A 179 3.50 46.13 42.91
C ALA A 179 2.95 45.10 43.95
N PRO A 180 1.73 44.59 43.78
CA PRO A 180 1.11 43.70 44.74
C PRO A 180 1.47 42.23 44.46
N TRP A 181 2.71 41.85 44.73
CA TRP A 181 3.10 40.43 44.73
C TRP A 181 3.56 40.02 46.13
N ARG A 182 2.58 39.68 46.99
CA ARG A 182 2.88 38.91 48.20
C ARG A 182 3.16 37.47 47.78
N MET A 183 4.43 37.12 47.63
CA MET A 183 4.85 35.72 47.69
C MET A 183 5.04 35.37 49.18
N ASP A 184 4.23 34.43 49.65
CA ASP A 184 4.38 33.82 50.93
C ASP A 184 5.68 33.00 51.01
N PHE A 185 6.72 33.60 51.52
CA PHE A 185 7.98 32.94 51.82
C PHE A 185 7.91 32.18 53.12
N SER A 186 7.26 30.99 53.08
CA SER A 186 7.35 29.98 54.16
C SER A 186 8.62 29.13 54.10
N ALA A 187 9.62 29.53 53.30
CA ALA A 187 10.91 28.83 53.18
C ALA A 187 12.01 29.31 54.10
N LYS A 188 11.74 30.24 55.01
CA LYS A 188 12.76 30.83 55.91
C LYS A 188 13.28 29.89 57.01
N SER A 189 12.63 28.77 57.29
CA SER A 189 13.07 27.90 58.38
C SER A 189 14.17 26.89 58.03
N LYS A 190 14.35 26.57 56.76
CA LYS A 190 15.37 25.59 56.33
C LYS A 190 16.74 26.22 56.07
N ILE A 191 16.78 27.50 55.72
CA ILE A 191 18.05 28.22 55.47
C ILE A 191 18.74 28.56 56.78
N GLN A 192 17.98 28.76 57.87
CA GLN A 192 18.55 29.10 59.18
C GLN A 192 19.27 27.89 59.82
N GLN A 193 18.96 26.67 59.45
CA GLN A 193 19.64 25.48 59.95
C GLN A 193 20.97 25.15 59.25
N MET A 194 21.15 25.56 58.02
CA MET A 194 22.43 25.38 57.30
C MET A 194 23.51 26.45 57.60
N VAL A 195 23.13 27.55 58.23
CA VAL A 195 24.08 28.62 58.59
C VAL A 195 24.80 28.33 59.90
N ASN A 196 24.31 27.42 60.73
CA ASN A 196 24.93 27.13 62.04
C ASN A 196 26.06 26.10 62.00
N GLU A 197 26.42 25.55 60.85
CA GLU A 197 27.63 24.67 60.71
C GLU A 197 28.86 25.37 60.12
N VAL A 198 28.92 26.70 60.21
CA VAL A 198 30.16 27.42 59.92
C VAL A 198 31.07 27.30 61.11
N PRO A 199 32.27 26.71 60.97
CA PRO A 199 33.24 26.69 62.07
C PRO A 199 33.57 28.12 62.54
N ALA A 200 33.65 28.28 63.85
CA ALA A 200 33.81 29.56 64.56
C ALA A 200 34.83 30.50 63.91
N PRO A 201 34.56 31.84 63.88
CA PRO A 201 35.50 32.78 63.31
C PRO A 201 36.80 32.75 64.09
N VAL A 202 37.88 32.46 63.36
CA VAL A 202 39.26 32.55 63.88
C VAL A 202 39.51 34.00 64.28
N ASP A 203 39.90 34.19 65.55
CA ASP A 203 40.17 35.43 66.23
C ASP A 203 41.09 36.40 65.43
N PRO A 204 40.71 37.66 65.14
CA PRO A 204 41.44 38.51 64.24
C PRO A 204 42.62 39.19 64.89
N GLN A 205 43.02 38.80 66.13
CA GLN A 205 44.08 39.53 66.91
C GLN A 205 45.45 38.83 66.96
N LYS A 206 45.75 37.88 66.14
CA LYS A 206 47.15 37.49 65.97
C LYS A 206 47.69 38.03 64.66
N GLY A 207 48.10 39.33 64.79
CA GLY A 207 48.88 40.02 63.77
C GLY A 207 50.18 39.29 63.45
N HIS A 208 50.20 38.56 62.33
CA HIS A 208 51.41 38.33 61.62
C HIS A 208 51.30 39.02 60.29
N ASN A 209 52.14 40.08 60.15
CA ASN A 209 52.49 40.67 58.87
C ASN A 209 53.15 39.62 57.98
N GLN A 210 52.41 38.65 57.52
CA GLN A 210 52.82 37.86 56.41
C GLN A 210 52.67 38.66 55.15
N ARG A 211 53.79 39.28 54.69
CA ARG A 211 53.91 39.70 53.30
C ARG A 211 53.45 38.52 52.44
N LEU A 212 52.26 38.67 51.88
CA LEU A 212 51.77 37.77 50.89
C LEU A 212 52.77 37.80 49.72
N ASP A 213 53.58 36.75 49.55
CA ASP A 213 54.44 36.61 48.39
C ASP A 213 53.58 36.66 47.13
N PRO A 214 53.95 37.48 46.14
CA PRO A 214 53.17 37.57 44.88
C PRO A 214 53.01 36.22 44.17
N ALA A 215 53.90 35.27 44.44
CA ALA A 215 53.78 33.90 43.93
C ALA A 215 52.60 33.12 44.56
N SER A 216 52.22 33.45 45.82
CA SER A 216 51.04 32.87 46.50
C SER A 216 49.71 33.37 45.97
N ALA A 217 49.73 34.49 45.27
CA ALA A 217 48.53 35.11 44.69
C ALA A 217 48.10 34.53 43.33
N VAL A 218 49.01 33.87 42.60
CA VAL A 218 48.75 33.24 41.27
C VAL A 218 47.98 31.92 41.40
N VAL A 219 48.14 31.18 42.47
CA VAL A 219 47.52 29.89 42.71
C VAL A 219 45.97 29.95 42.80
N PRO A 220 45.37 30.94 43.51
CA PRO A 220 43.91 31.01 43.57
C PRO A 220 43.24 31.36 42.22
N ASP A 221 43.90 32.12 41.36
CA ASP A 221 43.37 32.55 40.07
C ASP A 221 43.29 31.36 39.10
N GLN A 222 44.37 30.57 39.01
CA GLN A 222 44.40 29.32 38.25
C GLN A 222 43.37 28.30 38.76
N TRP A 223 43.19 28.18 40.06
CA TRP A 223 42.17 27.31 40.64
C TRP A 223 40.74 27.74 40.25
N CYS A 224 40.44 29.04 40.27
CA CYS A 224 39.15 29.56 39.84
C CYS A 224 38.91 29.30 38.36
N GLU A 225 39.91 29.48 37.50
CA GLU A 225 39.81 29.18 36.07
C GLU A 225 39.59 27.69 35.81
N GLN A 226 40.31 26.81 36.46
CA GLN A 226 40.10 25.37 36.38
C GLN A 226 38.72 24.95 36.85
N ARG A 227 38.21 25.58 37.92
CA ARG A 227 36.88 25.29 38.44
C ARG A 227 35.76 25.74 37.48
N ILE A 228 35.94 26.88 36.84
CA ILE A 228 35.02 27.39 35.82
C ILE A 228 35.00 26.41 34.64
N ALA A 229 36.15 26.01 34.11
CA ALA A 229 36.25 25.06 33.01
C ALA A 229 35.62 23.70 33.35
N GLU A 230 35.75 23.26 34.60
CA GLU A 230 35.09 22.02 35.06
C GLU A 230 33.56 22.17 35.08
N LEU A 231 33.06 23.34 35.57
CA LEU A 231 31.61 23.59 35.62
C LEU A 231 31.02 23.73 34.20
N GLU A 232 31.72 24.42 33.30
CA GLU A 232 31.33 24.53 31.88
C GLU A 232 31.24 23.14 31.22
N ARG A 233 32.24 22.28 31.43
CA ARG A 233 32.16 20.89 30.93
C ARG A 233 30.97 20.12 31.50
N ARG A 234 30.64 20.34 32.78
CA ARG A 234 29.46 19.71 33.40
C ARG A 234 28.16 20.17 32.77
N ILE A 235 28.06 21.43 32.35
CA ILE A 235 26.91 21.99 31.63
C ILE A 235 26.73 21.23 30.33
N ASP A 236 27.78 20.96 29.56
CA ASP A 236 27.74 20.23 28.31
C ASP A 236 27.27 18.78 28.49
N GLU A 237 27.54 18.15 29.66
CA GLU A 237 27.14 16.78 29.97
C GLU A 237 25.69 16.65 30.49
N ILE A 238 25.05 17.73 30.94
CA ILE A 238 23.71 17.71 31.55
C ILE A 238 22.67 17.12 30.59
N PRO A 239 22.54 17.58 29.31
CA PRO A 239 21.48 17.13 28.43
C PRO A 239 21.46 15.61 28.28
N GLU A 240 22.64 15.00 28.13
CA GLU A 240 22.77 13.56 27.99
C GLU A 240 22.44 12.79 29.28
N LYS A 241 22.91 13.28 30.43
CA LYS A 241 22.63 12.69 31.74
C LYS A 241 21.13 12.74 32.07
N VAL A 242 20.50 13.88 31.83
CA VAL A 242 19.06 14.06 32.09
C VAL A 242 18.25 13.18 31.15
N SER A 243 18.56 13.13 29.85
CA SER A 243 17.86 12.27 28.89
C SER A 243 17.94 10.80 29.29
N ARG A 244 19.11 10.31 29.66
CA ARG A 244 19.28 8.93 30.17
C ARG A 244 18.51 8.66 31.46
N SER A 245 18.50 9.63 32.41
CA SER A 245 17.80 9.47 33.67
C SER A 245 16.28 9.38 33.47
N MET A 246 15.74 10.06 32.48
CA MET A 246 14.31 10.10 32.15
C MET A 246 13.89 8.97 31.18
N ARG A 247 14.81 8.15 30.73
CA ARG A 247 14.57 7.01 29.82
C ARG A 247 13.84 7.38 28.53
N ILE A 248 14.10 8.57 28.02
CA ILE A 248 13.46 9.09 26.80
C ILE A 248 13.69 8.15 25.62
N ASP A 249 14.92 7.65 25.47
CA ASP A 249 15.26 6.70 24.39
C ASP A 249 14.39 5.44 24.43
N THR A 250 14.07 4.95 25.64
CA THR A 250 13.21 3.75 25.77
C THR A 250 11.77 4.04 25.38
N GLU A 251 11.23 5.21 25.70
CA GLU A 251 9.88 5.62 25.29
C GLU A 251 9.82 5.92 23.79
N GLN A 252 10.85 6.52 23.22
CA GLN A 252 10.97 6.68 21.75
C GLN A 252 10.98 5.33 21.04
N ALA A 253 11.75 4.36 21.53
CA ALA A 253 11.77 3.02 20.96
C ALA A 253 10.40 2.32 21.04
N ARG A 254 9.69 2.48 22.17
CA ARG A 254 8.32 1.96 22.33
C ARG A 254 7.33 2.62 21.37
N LEU A 255 7.42 3.93 21.20
CA LEU A 255 6.59 4.65 20.23
C LEU A 255 6.86 4.17 18.80
N GLN A 256 8.12 3.98 18.43
CA GLN A 256 8.48 3.44 17.13
C GLN A 256 7.89 2.04 16.91
N PHE A 257 7.95 1.18 17.91
CA PHE A 257 7.34 -0.15 17.84
C PHE A 257 5.83 -0.07 17.64
N SER A 258 5.12 0.76 18.44
CA SER A 258 3.67 0.95 18.27
C SER A 258 3.29 1.51 16.90
N ARG A 259 4.08 2.41 16.33
CA ARG A 259 3.89 2.92 14.96
C ARG A 259 4.10 1.85 13.89
N GLN A 260 5.09 0.97 14.08
CA GLN A 260 5.29 -0.17 13.17
C GLN A 260 4.11 -1.13 13.22
N GLU A 261 3.60 -1.44 14.40
CA GLU A 261 2.43 -2.28 14.58
C GLU A 261 1.18 -1.66 13.93
N LEU A 262 0.95 -0.35 14.11
CA LEU A 262 -0.10 0.38 13.43
C LEU A 262 0.02 0.27 11.91
N SER A 263 1.22 0.42 11.36
CA SER A 263 1.46 0.31 9.92
C SER A 263 1.15 -1.07 9.36
N LEU A 264 1.39 -2.13 10.14
CA LEU A 264 1.02 -3.50 9.77
C LEU A 264 -0.51 -3.67 9.72
N LEU A 265 -1.23 -3.18 10.74
CA LEU A 265 -2.68 -3.21 10.78
C LEU A 265 -3.31 -2.39 9.63
N GLU A 266 -2.74 -1.25 9.27
CA GLU A 266 -3.18 -0.45 8.12
C GLU A 266 -2.97 -1.15 6.78
N ARG A 267 -1.88 -1.90 6.63
CA ARG A 267 -1.67 -2.78 5.46
C ARG A 267 -2.72 -3.90 5.42
N GLU A 268 -3.09 -4.47 6.56
CA GLU A 268 -4.17 -5.44 6.63
C GLU A 268 -5.52 -4.82 6.30
N GLN A 269 -5.78 -3.59 6.74
CA GLN A 269 -6.97 -2.83 6.37
C GLN A 269 -7.04 -2.60 4.85
N SER A 270 -5.93 -2.31 4.20
CA SER A 270 -5.91 -2.11 2.75
C SER A 270 -6.34 -3.36 1.96
N LYS A 271 -6.18 -4.56 2.52
CA LYS A 271 -6.63 -5.83 1.93
C LYS A 271 -8.14 -6.06 2.04
N LEU A 272 -8.85 -5.26 2.84
CA LEU A 272 -10.31 -5.29 2.91
C LEU A 272 -10.98 -4.71 1.67
N THR A 273 -10.31 -3.86 0.90
CA THR A 273 -10.78 -3.42 -0.40
C THR A 273 -10.24 -4.37 -1.46
N VAL A 274 -11.10 -5.20 -2.00
CA VAL A 274 -10.75 -6.12 -3.09
C VAL A 274 -10.68 -5.35 -4.39
N ARG A 275 -9.55 -5.42 -5.08
CA ARG A 275 -9.29 -4.68 -6.32
C ARG A 275 -9.05 -5.64 -7.48
N ALA A 276 -9.40 -5.17 -8.69
CA ALA A 276 -9.09 -5.90 -9.92
C ALA A 276 -7.56 -6.00 -10.11
N GLN A 277 -7.08 -7.21 -10.43
CA GLN A 277 -5.65 -7.46 -10.68
C GLN A 277 -5.26 -7.24 -12.14
N GLY A 278 -6.24 -6.98 -13.02
CA GLY A 278 -6.07 -6.71 -14.44
C GLY A 278 -7.30 -5.99 -15.00
N GLN A 279 -7.25 -5.69 -16.29
CA GLN A 279 -8.41 -5.19 -17.03
C GLN A 279 -9.25 -6.33 -17.58
N GLY A 280 -10.53 -6.10 -17.81
CA GLY A 280 -11.44 -7.07 -18.41
C GLY A 280 -12.87 -6.93 -17.96
N ARG A 281 -13.70 -7.94 -18.25
CA ARG A 281 -15.11 -7.98 -17.87
C ARG A 281 -15.32 -8.89 -16.66
N LEU A 282 -16.08 -8.42 -15.70
CA LEU A 282 -16.45 -9.18 -14.50
C LEU A 282 -17.44 -10.29 -14.84
N GLY A 283 -17.15 -11.48 -14.35
CA GLY A 283 -18.09 -12.59 -14.32
C GLY A 283 -19.14 -12.43 -13.22
N LEU A 284 -19.82 -13.55 -12.93
CA LEU A 284 -20.76 -13.60 -11.82
C LEU A 284 -20.00 -13.63 -10.48
N TYR A 285 -20.52 -12.91 -9.50
CA TYR A 285 -20.03 -13.02 -8.14
C TYR A 285 -20.41 -14.38 -7.54
N LEU A 286 -19.46 -15.01 -6.90
CA LEU A 286 -19.66 -16.29 -6.22
C LEU A 286 -20.24 -16.14 -4.82
N LYS A 287 -20.18 -14.91 -4.29
CA LYS A 287 -20.65 -14.54 -2.95
C LYS A 287 -21.53 -13.30 -3.00
N GLN A 288 -22.44 -13.20 -2.03
CA GLN A 288 -23.34 -12.08 -1.87
C GLN A 288 -22.94 -11.19 -0.69
N ALA A 289 -23.38 -9.92 -0.71
CA ALA A 289 -23.19 -9.01 0.41
C ALA A 289 -23.83 -9.60 1.69
N GLY A 290 -23.12 -9.51 2.80
CA GLY A 290 -23.48 -10.13 4.09
C GLY A 290 -22.86 -11.52 4.31
N GLU A 291 -22.33 -12.18 3.31
CA GLU A 291 -21.68 -13.48 3.49
C GLU A 291 -20.26 -13.36 4.05
N ARG A 292 -19.89 -14.37 4.84
CA ARG A 292 -18.51 -14.51 5.33
C ARG A 292 -17.64 -15.13 4.26
N VAL A 293 -16.48 -14.56 4.06
CA VAL A 293 -15.47 -15.04 3.12
C VAL A 293 -14.19 -15.38 3.88
N THR A 294 -13.53 -16.43 3.46
CA THR A 294 -12.23 -16.83 4.00
C THR A 294 -11.09 -16.24 3.18
N ALA A 295 -9.88 -16.23 3.76
CA ALA A 295 -8.70 -15.80 3.01
C ALA A 295 -8.47 -16.70 1.80
N GLN A 296 -8.11 -16.13 0.65
CA GLN A 296 -7.91 -16.81 -0.64
C GLN A 296 -9.18 -17.38 -1.27
N GLU A 297 -10.37 -17.12 -0.71
CA GLU A 297 -11.61 -17.56 -1.32
C GLU A 297 -11.94 -16.74 -2.56
N PRO A 298 -12.32 -17.38 -3.69
CA PRO A 298 -12.65 -16.68 -4.90
C PRO A 298 -13.98 -15.94 -4.76
N LEU A 299 -14.00 -14.67 -5.12
CA LEU A 299 -15.17 -13.79 -5.07
C LEU A 299 -15.80 -13.60 -6.43
N VAL A 300 -14.99 -13.41 -7.46
CA VAL A 300 -15.43 -13.14 -8.83
C VAL A 300 -14.33 -13.56 -9.80
N GLN A 301 -14.74 -13.92 -11.00
CA GLN A 301 -13.86 -14.20 -12.12
C GLN A 301 -13.78 -12.99 -13.04
N LEU A 302 -12.57 -12.56 -13.38
CA LEU A 302 -12.30 -11.49 -14.33
C LEU A 302 -11.88 -12.12 -15.67
N PHE A 303 -12.57 -11.78 -16.74
CA PHE A 303 -12.32 -12.28 -18.09
C PHE A 303 -11.59 -11.22 -18.92
N ASP A 304 -10.52 -11.63 -19.57
CA ASP A 304 -9.79 -10.81 -20.53
C ASP A 304 -10.46 -10.93 -21.90
N GLU A 305 -11.11 -9.86 -22.35
CA GLU A 305 -11.84 -9.86 -23.64
C GLU A 305 -10.92 -9.70 -24.86
N ASP A 306 -9.68 -9.24 -24.65
CA ASP A 306 -8.75 -8.98 -25.75
C ASP A 306 -8.23 -10.30 -26.40
N CYS A 307 -8.30 -11.41 -25.69
CA CYS A 307 -7.79 -12.70 -26.11
C CYS A 307 -8.83 -13.83 -25.99
N PRO A 308 -9.97 -13.75 -26.71
CA PRO A 308 -10.93 -14.86 -26.73
C PRO A 308 -10.34 -16.07 -27.46
N PHE A 309 -10.63 -17.25 -26.95
CA PHE A 309 -10.26 -18.50 -27.59
C PHE A 309 -11.40 -19.52 -27.48
N LEU A 310 -11.38 -20.52 -28.34
CA LEU A 310 -12.33 -21.62 -28.29
C LEU A 310 -11.64 -22.85 -27.73
N LEU A 311 -12.26 -23.44 -26.72
CA LEU A 311 -11.84 -24.73 -26.20
C LEU A 311 -12.68 -25.82 -26.90
N VAL A 312 -12.05 -26.58 -27.79
CA VAL A 312 -12.70 -27.61 -28.59
C VAL A 312 -12.38 -28.98 -27.99
N GLN A 313 -13.43 -29.76 -27.69
CA GLN A 313 -13.29 -31.09 -27.13
C GLN A 313 -13.22 -32.12 -28.24
N ILE A 314 -12.06 -32.72 -28.42
CA ILE A 314 -11.80 -33.70 -29.49
C ILE A 314 -11.49 -35.06 -28.88
N PRO A 315 -12.08 -36.15 -29.39
CA PRO A 315 -11.70 -37.51 -28.99
C PRO A 315 -10.20 -37.75 -29.20
N SER A 316 -9.53 -38.36 -28.22
CA SER A 316 -8.08 -38.58 -28.27
C SER A 316 -7.61 -39.37 -29.52
N GLU A 317 -8.47 -40.18 -30.08
CA GLU A 317 -8.21 -40.95 -31.33
C GLU A 317 -8.04 -40.03 -32.55
N ARG A 318 -8.62 -38.81 -32.48
CA ARG A 318 -8.66 -37.85 -33.58
C ARG A 318 -7.69 -36.67 -33.41
N VAL A 319 -7.02 -36.58 -32.27
CA VAL A 319 -6.11 -35.44 -31.98
C VAL A 319 -4.95 -35.35 -32.98
N ALA A 320 -4.49 -36.50 -33.48
CA ALA A 320 -3.41 -36.54 -34.46
C ALA A 320 -3.74 -35.79 -35.75
N ASP A 321 -5.02 -35.64 -36.04
CA ASP A 321 -5.53 -34.92 -37.20
C ASP A 321 -5.52 -33.36 -37.02
N PHE A 322 -5.35 -32.89 -35.78
CA PHE A 322 -5.33 -31.46 -35.44
C PHE A 322 -3.89 -31.05 -35.15
N THR A 323 -3.23 -30.49 -36.11
CA THR A 323 -1.89 -29.94 -35.94
C THR A 323 -1.97 -28.44 -35.64
N PRO A 324 -1.06 -27.88 -34.86
CA PRO A 324 -0.99 -26.45 -34.68
C PRO A 324 -0.91 -25.72 -36.05
N GLY A 325 -1.76 -24.72 -36.23
CA GLY A 325 -1.91 -24.01 -37.50
C GLY A 325 -3.04 -24.52 -38.40
N THR A 326 -3.69 -25.64 -38.10
CA THR A 326 -4.85 -26.13 -38.87
C THR A 326 -6.00 -25.13 -38.81
N GLU A 327 -6.59 -24.83 -39.96
CA GLU A 327 -7.73 -23.92 -40.10
C GLU A 327 -9.03 -24.71 -39.90
N LEU A 328 -9.94 -24.10 -39.13
CA LEU A 328 -11.22 -24.68 -38.78
C LEU A 328 -12.35 -23.70 -39.08
N GLU A 329 -13.44 -24.22 -39.61
CA GLU A 329 -14.67 -23.43 -39.74
C GLU A 329 -15.45 -23.45 -38.42
N LEU A 330 -15.88 -22.30 -37.97
CA LEU A 330 -16.61 -22.10 -36.72
C LEU A 330 -18.03 -21.67 -37.04
N VAL A 331 -18.99 -22.36 -36.49
CA VAL A 331 -20.41 -22.02 -36.60
C VAL A 331 -20.90 -21.57 -35.22
N PHE A 332 -21.06 -20.28 -35.09
CA PHE A 332 -21.57 -19.65 -33.87
C PHE A 332 -23.11 -19.71 -33.80
N PRO A 333 -23.71 -19.55 -32.62
CA PRO A 333 -25.15 -19.42 -32.48
C PRO A 333 -25.73 -18.34 -33.41
N GLY A 334 -26.85 -18.65 -34.08
CA GLY A 334 -27.45 -17.79 -35.09
C GLY A 334 -26.84 -17.91 -36.49
N ASP A 335 -26.24 -19.08 -36.81
CA ASP A 335 -25.67 -19.44 -38.12
C ASP A 335 -24.60 -18.47 -38.63
N ARG A 336 -23.91 -17.82 -37.73
CA ARG A 336 -22.77 -16.97 -38.07
C ARG A 336 -21.53 -17.85 -38.24
N CYS A 337 -20.90 -17.77 -39.41
CA CYS A 337 -19.68 -18.50 -39.70
C CYS A 337 -18.47 -17.62 -39.43
N GLY A 338 -17.42 -18.24 -38.89
CA GLY A 338 -16.13 -17.62 -38.68
C GLY A 338 -15.00 -18.64 -38.92
N TRP A 339 -13.76 -18.15 -38.86
CA TRP A 339 -12.60 -18.98 -39.00
C TRP A 339 -11.75 -18.95 -37.77
N GLY A 340 -11.18 -20.08 -37.40
CA GLY A 340 -10.23 -20.23 -36.33
C GLY A 340 -9.03 -21.06 -36.74
N ARG A 341 -7.96 -20.92 -36.03
CA ARG A 341 -6.72 -21.68 -36.21
C ARG A 341 -6.39 -22.41 -34.93
N VAL A 342 -6.04 -23.70 -35.05
CA VAL A 342 -5.49 -24.45 -33.91
C VAL A 342 -4.22 -23.77 -33.41
N GLY A 343 -4.24 -23.31 -32.18
CA GLY A 343 -3.10 -22.69 -31.51
C GLY A 343 -2.27 -23.73 -30.77
N GLU A 344 -2.71 -24.10 -29.60
CA GLU A 344 -2.00 -24.99 -28.69
C GLU A 344 -2.86 -26.22 -28.37
N ILE A 345 -2.22 -27.36 -28.32
CA ILE A 345 -2.83 -28.62 -27.89
C ILE A 345 -2.17 -28.97 -26.54
N PRO A 346 -2.88 -28.79 -25.42
CA PRO A 346 -2.35 -29.19 -24.13
C PRO A 346 -2.02 -30.67 -24.06
N PRO A 347 -0.94 -31.08 -23.40
CA PRO A 347 -0.57 -32.48 -23.26
C PRO A 347 -1.46 -33.25 -22.27
N GLN A 348 -2.55 -32.65 -21.82
CA GLN A 348 -3.48 -33.23 -20.85
C GLN A 348 -4.76 -33.69 -21.53
N THR A 349 -5.27 -34.84 -21.10
CA THR A 349 -6.56 -35.37 -21.52
C THR A 349 -7.58 -35.19 -20.42
N SER A 350 -8.77 -34.72 -20.75
CA SER A 350 -9.92 -34.69 -19.85
C SER A 350 -10.75 -35.97 -20.05
N GLN A 351 -11.17 -36.57 -18.93
CA GLN A 351 -12.11 -37.68 -19.01
C GLN A 351 -13.54 -37.13 -19.01
N ALA A 352 -14.26 -37.34 -20.09
CA ALA A 352 -15.71 -37.12 -20.06
C ALA A 352 -16.34 -38.12 -19.10
N THR A 353 -16.83 -37.64 -17.96
CA THR A 353 -17.59 -38.44 -17.01
C THR A 353 -18.96 -38.74 -17.64
N GLY A 354 -19.02 -39.85 -18.39
CA GLY A 354 -20.28 -40.30 -18.94
C GLY A 354 -21.20 -40.73 -17.80
N THR A 355 -22.42 -40.22 -17.80
CA THR A 355 -23.48 -40.47 -16.81
C THR A 355 -23.88 -41.95 -16.71
N ASN A 356 -23.35 -42.84 -17.54
CA ASN A 356 -23.79 -44.25 -17.66
C ASN A 356 -22.69 -45.29 -17.42
N GLY A 357 -21.58 -44.99 -16.75
CA GLY A 357 -20.59 -45.99 -16.37
C GLY A 357 -19.88 -46.73 -17.52
N ALA A 358 -20.09 -46.35 -18.78
CA ALA A 358 -19.30 -46.80 -19.92
C ALA A 358 -17.93 -46.07 -19.85
N LEU A 359 -16.87 -46.81 -20.17
CA LEU A 359 -15.51 -46.28 -20.33
C LEU A 359 -15.60 -45.01 -21.19
N GLY A 360 -15.52 -43.86 -20.54
CA GLY A 360 -15.69 -42.56 -21.20
C GLY A 360 -14.61 -42.38 -22.26
N THR A 361 -14.99 -41.86 -23.41
CA THR A 361 -14.05 -41.43 -24.45
C THR A 361 -13.13 -40.37 -23.83
N THR A 362 -11.83 -40.59 -23.90
CA THR A 362 -10.84 -39.61 -23.49
C THR A 362 -10.92 -38.41 -24.44
N LEU A 363 -11.19 -37.23 -23.92
CA LEU A 363 -11.26 -36.01 -24.70
C LEU A 363 -9.97 -35.21 -24.50
N VAL A 364 -9.54 -34.52 -25.52
CA VAL A 364 -8.45 -33.57 -25.48
C VAL A 364 -9.02 -32.18 -25.77
N ASP A 365 -8.69 -31.25 -24.92
CA ASP A 365 -9.11 -29.86 -25.06
C ASP A 365 -8.13 -29.14 -25.99
N VAL A 366 -8.56 -28.76 -27.18
CA VAL A 366 -7.75 -28.05 -28.19
C VAL A 366 -8.11 -26.59 -28.18
N HIS A 367 -7.08 -25.73 -28.06
CA HIS A 367 -7.25 -24.29 -28.12
C HIS A 367 -7.27 -23.80 -29.56
N VAL A 368 -8.36 -23.12 -29.94
CA VAL A 368 -8.53 -22.49 -31.24
C VAL A 368 -8.59 -20.99 -31.06
N ILE A 369 -7.73 -20.27 -31.79
CA ILE A 369 -7.61 -18.82 -31.77
C ILE A 369 -8.29 -18.21 -32.99
N PRO A 370 -8.82 -16.95 -32.93
CA PRO A 370 -9.43 -16.28 -34.06
C PRO A 370 -8.46 -16.08 -35.21
N MET A 371 -8.99 -16.22 -36.43
CA MET A 371 -8.24 -15.99 -37.67
C MET A 371 -8.99 -14.98 -38.55
N GLY A 372 -8.31 -13.89 -38.87
CA GLY A 372 -8.76 -12.93 -39.90
C GLY A 372 -9.91 -11.98 -39.53
N GLY A 373 -10.56 -12.10 -38.38
CA GLY A 373 -11.65 -11.22 -37.97
C GLY A 373 -12.01 -11.41 -36.49
N LEU A 374 -12.67 -10.40 -35.88
CA LEU A 374 -13.23 -10.53 -34.56
C LEU A 374 -14.40 -11.50 -34.60
N TRP A 375 -14.41 -12.44 -33.64
CA TRP A 375 -15.57 -13.31 -33.46
C TRP A 375 -16.77 -12.49 -32.96
N PRO A 376 -18.00 -12.98 -33.16
CA PRO A 376 -19.16 -12.29 -32.63
C PRO A 376 -19.10 -12.23 -31.12
N GLU A 377 -19.54 -11.09 -30.56
CA GLU A 377 -19.68 -10.89 -29.11
C GLU A 377 -20.74 -11.85 -28.57
N LEU A 378 -20.29 -12.89 -27.91
CA LEU A 378 -21.13 -13.89 -27.26
C LEU A 378 -20.67 -14.06 -25.82
N PRO A 379 -21.58 -14.42 -24.90
CA PRO A 379 -21.20 -14.75 -23.54
C PRO A 379 -20.17 -15.88 -23.50
N PHE A 380 -19.17 -15.77 -22.65
CA PHE A 380 -18.21 -16.85 -22.43
C PHE A 380 -18.94 -18.10 -21.90
N GLY A 381 -18.53 -19.27 -22.36
CA GLY A 381 -19.25 -20.53 -22.14
C GLY A 381 -20.25 -20.85 -23.25
N SER A 382 -20.49 -19.95 -24.24
CA SER A 382 -21.33 -20.23 -25.38
C SER A 382 -20.80 -21.41 -26.19
N GLN A 383 -21.69 -22.32 -26.55
CA GLN A 383 -21.33 -23.46 -27.38
C GLN A 383 -21.21 -23.04 -28.86
N VAL A 384 -20.14 -23.47 -29.50
CA VAL A 384 -19.83 -23.21 -30.91
C VAL A 384 -19.56 -24.54 -31.57
N VAL A 385 -20.10 -24.76 -32.77
CA VAL A 385 -19.83 -25.98 -33.54
C VAL A 385 -18.59 -25.73 -34.39
N VAL A 386 -17.60 -26.58 -34.20
CA VAL A 386 -16.35 -26.53 -34.95
C VAL A 386 -16.38 -27.58 -36.04
N ARG A 387 -16.20 -27.13 -37.27
CA ARG A 387 -16.21 -28.00 -38.47
C ARG A 387 -14.80 -28.11 -39.03
N ARG A 388 -14.39 -29.33 -39.27
CA ARG A 388 -13.15 -29.61 -39.97
C ARG A 388 -13.47 -30.23 -41.33
N PRO A 389 -12.94 -29.67 -42.44
CA PRO A 389 -13.01 -30.37 -43.72
C PRO A 389 -12.20 -31.67 -43.67
N ARG A 390 -12.78 -32.73 -44.13
CA ARG A 390 -12.12 -34.04 -44.25
C ARG A 390 -11.12 -34.11 -45.37
#